data_a80c099b0633ede12158ebd41441c1a0
#
_entry.id   a80c099b0633ede12158ebd41441c1a0
#
_cell.length_a   1.000
_cell.length_b   1.000
_cell.length_c   1.000
_cell.angle_alpha   90.00
_cell.angle_beta   90.00
_cell.angle_gamma   90.00
#
_symmetry.space_group_name_H-M   'P 1'
#
loop_
_entity.id
_entity.type
_entity.pdbx_description
1 polymer ?
#
loop_
_entity_poly.entity_id
_entity_poly.type
_entity_poly.pdbx_seq_one_letter_code
_entity_poly.pdbx_strand_id
1 'polypeptide(L)'
;LAYMLATNIITRRIHSSYVKKAEKFLQTKNPNDRPRQLVITIEEAHRFLNPAVAHQTIFGTIAREMRKYFVTLLVVDQRPSGIDNEVMSQIGTRITALLNDEKDIDAIFTGVSGGQGLRSVLAKLDSKQQALVLGHAVPMPVVIQTRAYDKTFYQELGYLDSQQDRAKILARAQSARGDLGL
;
A
#
# COMPACT_ATOMS: atom_id res chain seq x y z
N LEU A 1 -1.66 18.49 -13.31
CA LEU A 1 -1.98 17.65 -14.47
C LEU A 1 -0.77 16.83 -14.93
N ALA A 2 0.39 17.45 -15.20
CA ALA A 2 1.61 16.78 -15.69
C ALA A 2 2.09 15.65 -14.76
N TYR A 3 2.10 15.89 -13.44
CA TYR A 3 2.50 14.89 -12.45
C TYR A 3 1.58 13.65 -12.48
N MET A 4 0.27 13.84 -12.54
CA MET A 4 -0.68 12.72 -12.64
C MET A 4 -0.51 11.94 -13.94
N LEU A 5 -0.26 12.63 -15.05
CA LEU A 5 -0.01 11.97 -16.34
C LEU A 5 1.26 11.13 -16.29
N ALA A 6 2.37 11.70 -15.80
CA ALA A 6 3.64 10.99 -15.67
C ALA A 6 3.50 9.74 -14.78
N THR A 7 2.87 9.90 -13.61
CA THR A 7 2.64 8.79 -12.67
C THR A 7 1.77 7.70 -13.31
N ASN A 8 0.72 8.06 -14.02
CA ASN A 8 -0.16 7.11 -14.72
C ASN A 8 0.60 6.35 -15.82
N ILE A 9 1.44 7.03 -16.62
CA ILE A 9 2.25 6.40 -17.68
C ILE A 9 3.24 5.40 -17.08
N ILE A 10 3.99 5.81 -16.04
CA ILE A 10 4.97 4.95 -15.37
C ILE A 10 4.28 3.70 -14.79
N THR A 11 3.17 3.92 -14.08
CA THR A 11 2.43 2.83 -13.44
C THR A 11 1.81 1.88 -14.45
N ARG A 12 1.30 2.37 -15.59
CA ARG A 12 0.84 1.52 -16.71
C ARG A 12 1.96 0.66 -17.28
N ARG A 13 3.15 1.21 -17.40
CA ARG A 13 4.33 0.48 -17.91
C ARG A 13 4.73 -0.63 -16.95
N ILE A 14 4.77 -0.33 -15.66
CA ILE A 14 5.03 -1.32 -14.59
C ILE A 14 3.96 -2.42 -14.64
N HIS A 15 2.68 -2.05 -14.67
CA HIS A 15 1.57 -2.99 -14.77
C HIS A 15 1.77 -3.96 -15.96
N SER A 16 1.95 -3.44 -17.17
CA SER A 16 2.10 -4.27 -18.37
C SER A 16 3.33 -5.19 -18.30
N SER A 17 4.43 -4.73 -17.71
CA SER A 17 5.63 -5.54 -17.50
C SER A 17 5.37 -6.70 -16.54
N TYR A 18 4.69 -6.43 -15.42
CA TYR A 18 4.40 -7.45 -14.40
C TYR A 18 3.37 -8.48 -14.88
N VAL A 19 2.35 -8.04 -15.62
CA VAL A 19 1.39 -8.97 -16.24
C VAL A 19 2.12 -9.96 -17.13
N LYS A 20 2.99 -9.50 -18.05
CA LYS A 20 3.78 -10.37 -18.94
C LYS A 20 4.67 -11.34 -18.16
N LYS A 21 5.37 -10.86 -17.11
CA LYS A 21 6.23 -11.70 -16.27
C LYS A 21 5.42 -12.78 -15.53
N ALA A 22 4.27 -12.42 -14.99
CA ALA A 22 3.40 -13.35 -14.29
C ALA A 22 2.79 -14.39 -15.24
N GLU A 23 2.36 -13.99 -16.43
CA GLU A 23 1.86 -14.90 -17.47
C GLU A 23 2.95 -15.90 -17.90
N LYS A 24 4.19 -15.41 -18.14
CA LYS A 24 5.33 -16.29 -18.44
C LYS A 24 5.54 -17.32 -17.34
N PHE A 25 5.56 -16.89 -16.07
CA PHE A 25 5.71 -17.78 -14.93
C PHE A 25 4.58 -18.83 -14.84
N LEU A 26 3.34 -18.44 -15.09
CA LEU A 26 2.21 -19.36 -15.11
C LEU A 26 2.31 -20.41 -16.22
N GLN A 27 2.87 -20.04 -17.37
CA GLN A 27 3.08 -20.94 -18.50
C GLN A 27 4.25 -21.91 -18.26
N THR A 28 5.39 -21.36 -17.82
CA THR A 28 6.63 -22.16 -17.67
C THR A 28 6.66 -22.95 -16.36
N LYS A 29 5.96 -22.47 -15.33
CA LYS A 29 6.04 -22.95 -13.92
C LYS A 29 7.48 -23.06 -13.39
N ASN A 30 8.43 -22.38 -14.06
CA ASN A 30 9.82 -22.36 -13.67
C ASN A 30 10.02 -21.36 -12.51
N PRO A 31 10.56 -21.79 -11.36
CA PRO A 31 10.81 -20.89 -10.23
C PRO A 31 11.65 -19.65 -10.57
N ASN A 32 12.57 -19.77 -11.55
CA ASN A 32 13.42 -18.67 -11.99
C ASN A 32 12.65 -17.59 -12.78
N ASP A 33 11.48 -17.93 -13.35
CA ASP A 33 10.62 -16.98 -14.05
C ASP A 33 9.65 -16.26 -13.09
N ARG A 34 9.60 -16.65 -11.80
CA ARG A 34 8.70 -16.05 -10.83
C ARG A 34 9.03 -14.58 -10.61
N PRO A 35 8.08 -13.65 -10.83
CA PRO A 35 8.31 -12.22 -10.57
C PRO A 35 8.61 -11.96 -9.09
N ARG A 36 9.54 -11.05 -8.83
CA ARG A 36 9.73 -10.54 -7.47
C ARG A 36 8.49 -9.75 -7.04
N GLN A 37 8.14 -9.86 -5.76
CA GLN A 37 7.05 -9.04 -5.21
C GLN A 37 7.41 -7.56 -5.33
N LEU A 38 6.50 -6.78 -5.91
CA LEU A 38 6.60 -5.32 -6.01
C LEU A 38 5.56 -4.68 -5.09
N VAL A 39 5.97 -3.68 -4.33
CA VAL A 39 5.05 -2.82 -3.57
C VAL A 39 5.08 -1.44 -4.22
N ILE A 40 3.92 -0.98 -4.67
CA ILE A 40 3.73 0.39 -5.16
C ILE A 40 3.11 1.19 -4.02
N THR A 41 3.85 2.18 -3.52
CA THR A 41 3.36 3.08 -2.47
C THR A 41 2.84 4.37 -3.09
N ILE A 42 1.63 4.75 -2.72
CA ILE A 42 1.00 6.02 -3.13
C ILE A 42 0.75 6.83 -1.86
N GLU A 43 1.44 7.94 -1.72
CA GLU A 43 1.19 8.96 -0.71
C GLU A 43 0.17 9.99 -1.22
N GLU A 44 -0.62 10.58 -0.31
CA GLU A 44 -1.70 11.51 -0.63
C GLU A 44 -2.65 10.88 -1.69
N ALA A 45 -3.01 9.64 -1.45
CA ALA A 45 -3.67 8.76 -2.42
C ALA A 45 -5.02 9.32 -2.91
N HIS A 46 -5.72 10.13 -2.09
CA HIS A 46 -6.94 10.83 -2.48
C HIS A 46 -6.77 11.69 -3.76
N ARG A 47 -5.54 12.12 -4.09
CA ARG A 47 -5.28 12.87 -5.34
C ARG A 47 -5.41 12.00 -6.59
N PHE A 48 -5.16 10.71 -6.47
CA PHE A 48 -5.14 9.75 -7.59
C PHE A 48 -6.33 8.79 -7.58
N LEU A 49 -6.91 8.59 -6.41
CA LEU A 49 -7.94 7.59 -6.15
C LEU A 49 -9.29 8.21 -5.78
N ASN A 50 -9.48 9.53 -5.96
CA ASN A 50 -10.79 10.15 -5.73
C ASN A 50 -11.83 9.71 -6.79
N PRO A 51 -13.13 9.82 -6.51
CA PRO A 51 -14.18 9.34 -7.41
C PRO A 51 -14.13 9.92 -8.82
N ALA A 52 -13.64 11.17 -8.98
CA ALA A 52 -13.56 11.81 -10.28
C ALA A 52 -12.42 11.28 -11.16
N VAL A 53 -11.37 10.72 -10.56
CA VAL A 53 -10.12 10.35 -11.23
C VAL A 53 -9.84 8.86 -11.20
N ALA A 54 -10.32 8.13 -10.17
CA ALA A 54 -10.02 6.72 -9.96
C ALA A 54 -10.33 5.85 -11.19
N HIS A 55 -11.44 6.11 -11.87
CA HIS A 55 -11.84 5.37 -13.09
C HIS A 55 -11.01 5.74 -14.33
N GLN A 56 -10.32 6.88 -14.32
CA GLN A 56 -9.49 7.36 -15.44
C GLN A 56 -8.03 6.93 -15.31
N THR A 57 -7.65 6.41 -14.15
CA THR A 57 -6.27 6.00 -13.85
C THR A 57 -6.14 4.48 -13.76
N ILE A 58 -4.91 4.00 -13.91
CA ILE A 58 -4.59 2.57 -13.75
C ILE A 58 -4.70 2.11 -12.29
N PHE A 59 -4.75 3.04 -11.32
CA PHE A 59 -4.68 2.71 -9.90
C PHE A 59 -5.90 1.92 -9.40
N GLY A 60 -7.09 2.25 -9.89
CA GLY A 60 -8.29 1.46 -9.60
C GLY A 60 -8.17 -0.01 -10.06
N THR A 61 -7.59 -0.22 -11.25
CA THR A 61 -7.29 -1.56 -11.78
C THR A 61 -6.23 -2.26 -10.93
N ILE A 62 -5.19 -1.53 -10.50
CA ILE A 62 -4.14 -2.09 -9.64
C ILE A 62 -4.71 -2.55 -8.30
N ALA A 63 -5.57 -1.75 -7.67
CA ALA A 63 -6.20 -2.11 -6.41
C ALA A 63 -6.98 -3.43 -6.50
N ARG A 64 -7.70 -3.64 -7.63
CA ARG A 64 -8.52 -4.82 -7.85
C ARG A 64 -7.76 -6.07 -8.28
N GLU A 65 -6.75 -5.92 -9.15
CA GLU A 65 -6.24 -7.05 -9.93
C GLU A 65 -4.79 -7.40 -9.68
N MET A 66 -3.97 -6.46 -9.20
CA MET A 66 -2.52 -6.62 -9.28
C MET A 66 -1.93 -7.64 -8.30
N ARG A 67 -2.66 -8.01 -7.27
CA ARG A 67 -2.23 -9.06 -6.33
C ARG A 67 -1.91 -10.38 -7.05
N LYS A 68 -2.69 -10.75 -8.06
CA LYS A 68 -2.45 -11.96 -8.87
C LYS A 68 -1.18 -11.87 -9.74
N TYR A 69 -0.67 -10.66 -9.94
CA TYR A 69 0.54 -10.39 -10.73
C TYR A 69 1.76 -10.04 -9.87
N PHE A 70 1.75 -10.41 -8.57
CA PHE A 70 2.85 -10.14 -7.63
C PHE A 70 3.06 -8.65 -7.34
N VAL A 71 2.05 -7.82 -7.48
CA VAL A 71 2.10 -6.40 -7.13
C VAL A 71 1.12 -6.11 -6.01
N THR A 72 1.59 -5.41 -4.97
CA THR A 72 0.79 -4.93 -3.84
C THR A 72 0.72 -3.42 -3.89
N LEU A 73 -0.48 -2.87 -3.73
CA LEU A 73 -0.68 -1.43 -3.57
C LEU A 73 -0.66 -1.09 -2.07
N LEU A 74 0.22 -0.18 -1.69
CA LEU A 74 0.25 0.44 -0.36
C LEU A 74 -0.25 1.88 -0.48
N VAL A 75 -1.41 2.13 0.10
CA VAL A 75 -2.05 3.45 0.12
C VAL A 75 -1.73 4.13 1.43
N VAL A 76 -1.19 5.34 1.37
CA VAL A 76 -0.92 6.20 2.52
C VAL A 76 -1.72 7.49 2.34
N ASP A 77 -2.63 7.78 3.27
CA ASP A 77 -3.50 8.94 3.18
C ASP A 77 -3.91 9.47 4.55
N GLN A 78 -4.15 10.76 4.63
CA GLN A 78 -4.67 11.44 5.82
C GLN A 78 -6.19 11.69 5.73
N ARG A 79 -6.77 11.54 4.53
CA ARG A 79 -8.18 11.81 4.24
C ARG A 79 -8.83 10.64 3.49
N PRO A 80 -9.07 9.52 4.17
CA PRO A 80 -9.62 8.32 3.52
C PRO A 80 -10.99 8.56 2.89
N SER A 81 -11.78 9.53 3.37
CA SER A 81 -13.05 9.92 2.75
C SER A 81 -12.89 10.54 1.34
N GLY A 82 -11.69 10.99 0.99
CA GLY A 82 -11.36 11.47 -0.34
C GLY A 82 -11.07 10.37 -1.36
N ILE A 83 -10.97 9.12 -0.92
CA ILE A 83 -10.72 7.96 -1.79
C ILE A 83 -12.05 7.37 -2.26
N ASP A 84 -12.08 6.95 -3.51
CA ASP A 84 -13.23 6.29 -4.12
C ASP A 84 -13.67 5.04 -3.32
N ASN A 85 -14.96 4.90 -3.09
CA ASN A 85 -15.52 3.82 -2.26
C ASN A 85 -15.27 2.42 -2.84
N GLU A 86 -15.28 2.27 -4.17
CA GLU A 86 -14.97 0.99 -4.80
C GLU A 86 -13.51 0.61 -4.53
N VAL A 87 -12.58 1.56 -4.67
CA VAL A 87 -11.18 1.35 -4.34
C VAL A 87 -11.00 1.02 -2.85
N MET A 88 -11.63 1.79 -1.96
CA MET A 88 -11.59 1.53 -0.52
C MET A 88 -12.07 0.11 -0.17
N SER A 89 -13.12 -0.37 -0.82
CA SER A 89 -13.65 -1.72 -0.60
C SER A 89 -12.66 -2.83 -0.96
N GLN A 90 -11.72 -2.57 -1.87
CA GLN A 90 -10.70 -3.53 -2.33
C GLN A 90 -9.44 -3.55 -1.43
N ILE A 91 -9.29 -2.56 -0.54
CA ILE A 91 -8.17 -2.52 0.40
C ILE A 91 -8.42 -3.53 1.52
N GLY A 92 -7.75 -4.68 1.42
CA GLY A 92 -7.99 -5.83 2.29
C GLY A 92 -7.47 -5.68 3.72
N THR A 93 -6.45 -4.85 3.94
CA THR A 93 -5.88 -4.57 5.28
C THR A 93 -5.76 -3.08 5.47
N ARG A 94 -6.20 -2.59 6.61
CA ARG A 94 -6.15 -1.17 6.96
C ARG A 94 -5.49 -1.00 8.32
N ILE A 95 -4.56 -0.05 8.38
CA ILE A 95 -3.88 0.38 9.61
C ILE A 95 -4.18 1.86 9.77
N THR A 96 -4.93 2.22 10.79
CA THR A 96 -5.45 3.57 10.96
C THR A 96 -5.11 4.11 12.34
N ALA A 97 -4.43 5.25 12.39
CA ALA A 97 -4.25 6.02 13.61
C ALA A 97 -5.54 6.80 13.97
N LEU A 98 -5.50 7.60 15.02
CA LEU A 98 -6.62 8.46 15.44
C LEU A 98 -7.15 9.28 14.26
N LEU A 99 -8.45 9.23 14.06
CA LEU A 99 -9.21 10.09 13.14
C LEU A 99 -10.27 10.84 13.90
N ASN A 100 -10.47 12.13 13.59
CA ASN A 100 -11.43 13.00 14.23
C ASN A 100 -12.63 13.34 13.33
N ASP A 101 -12.50 13.23 12.01
CA ASP A 101 -13.58 13.50 11.07
C ASP A 101 -14.46 12.26 10.88
N GLU A 102 -15.78 12.41 11.03
CA GLU A 102 -16.72 11.29 10.93
C GLU A 102 -16.74 10.66 9.55
N LYS A 103 -16.57 11.45 8.47
CA LYS A 103 -16.54 10.94 7.10
C LYS A 103 -15.29 10.09 6.87
N ASP A 104 -14.16 10.48 7.44
CA ASP A 104 -12.93 9.71 7.36
C ASP A 104 -13.05 8.41 8.16
N ILE A 105 -13.67 8.46 9.35
CA ILE A 105 -13.96 7.27 10.13
C ILE A 105 -14.89 6.32 9.34
N ASP A 106 -15.94 6.84 8.72
CA ASP A 106 -16.87 6.06 7.92
C ASP A 106 -16.18 5.39 6.73
N ALA A 107 -15.30 6.11 6.04
CA ALA A 107 -14.55 5.58 4.92
C ALA A 107 -13.67 4.39 5.30
N ILE A 108 -13.05 4.40 6.49
CA ILE A 108 -12.25 3.27 7.00
C ILE A 108 -13.09 2.00 7.16
N PHE A 109 -14.38 2.13 7.46
CA PHE A 109 -15.26 0.97 7.64
C PHE A 109 -16.06 0.58 6.38
N THR A 110 -15.81 1.23 5.24
CA THR A 110 -16.40 0.84 3.96
C THR A 110 -16.08 -0.62 3.63
N GLY A 111 -17.12 -1.45 3.44
CA GLY A 111 -16.97 -2.88 3.16
C GLY A 111 -16.56 -3.75 4.37
N VAL A 112 -16.58 -3.21 5.60
CA VAL A 112 -16.27 -3.95 6.82
C VAL A 112 -17.56 -4.25 7.59
N SER A 113 -17.80 -5.52 7.89
CA SER A 113 -18.93 -5.93 8.71
C SER A 113 -18.69 -5.61 10.20
N GLY A 114 -19.73 -5.16 10.92
CA GLY A 114 -19.66 -4.94 12.37
C GLY A 114 -18.96 -3.64 12.79
N GLY A 115 -18.82 -2.66 11.89
CA GLY A 115 -18.05 -1.44 12.13
C GLY A 115 -18.57 -0.48 13.22
N GLN A 116 -19.82 -0.58 13.69
CA GLN A 116 -20.39 0.40 14.64
C GLN A 116 -19.62 0.47 15.97
N GLY A 117 -19.28 -0.66 16.58
CA GLY A 117 -18.49 -0.68 17.82
C GLY A 117 -17.05 -0.19 17.64
N LEU A 118 -16.48 -0.44 16.46
CA LEU A 118 -15.10 -0.06 16.14
C LEU A 118 -14.90 1.44 15.90
N ARG A 119 -15.95 2.16 15.49
CA ARG A 119 -15.92 3.62 15.32
C ARG A 119 -15.56 4.33 16.64
N SER A 120 -16.20 3.90 17.73
CA SER A 120 -15.90 4.46 19.05
C SER A 120 -14.49 4.12 19.54
N VAL A 121 -13.94 3.00 19.13
CA VAL A 121 -12.55 2.61 19.42
C VAL A 121 -11.60 3.50 18.64
N LEU A 122 -11.82 3.67 17.33
CA LEU A 122 -10.97 4.49 16.48
C LEU A 122 -10.92 5.96 16.94
N ALA A 123 -12.07 6.53 17.32
CA ALA A 123 -12.17 7.90 17.81
C ALA A 123 -11.52 8.12 19.20
N LYS A 124 -11.20 7.05 19.93
CA LYS A 124 -10.60 7.09 21.27
C LYS A 124 -9.14 6.64 21.31
N LEU A 125 -8.54 6.36 20.16
CA LEU A 125 -7.12 6.01 20.11
C LEU A 125 -6.27 7.15 20.66
N ASP A 126 -5.16 6.80 21.31
CA ASP A 126 -4.16 7.80 21.67
C ASP A 126 -3.54 8.36 20.37
N SER A 127 -3.39 9.68 20.34
CA SER A 127 -2.72 10.38 19.23
C SER A 127 -1.27 9.98 19.07
N LYS A 128 -0.68 9.30 20.05
CA LYS A 128 0.71 8.85 20.06
C LYS A 128 0.76 7.32 20.02
N GLN A 129 1.37 6.80 18.97
CA GLN A 129 1.80 5.40 18.87
C GLN A 129 0.67 4.36 18.97
N GLN A 130 -0.60 4.72 18.81
CA GLN A 130 -1.69 3.76 18.70
C GLN A 130 -2.26 3.70 17.30
N ALA A 131 -2.63 2.49 16.87
CA ALA A 131 -3.32 2.28 15.61
C ALA A 131 -4.31 1.12 15.72
N LEU A 132 -5.40 1.21 14.98
CA LEU A 132 -6.34 0.13 14.75
C LEU A 132 -5.92 -0.62 13.47
N VAL A 133 -5.71 -1.92 13.59
CA VAL A 133 -5.48 -2.83 12.46
C VAL A 133 -6.73 -3.63 12.22
N LEU A 134 -7.20 -3.66 10.98
CA LEU A 134 -8.36 -4.45 10.59
C LEU A 134 -8.21 -5.02 9.18
N GLY A 135 -9.00 -6.04 8.87
CA GLY A 135 -9.00 -6.71 7.57
C GLY A 135 -8.20 -8.01 7.57
N HIS A 136 -7.73 -8.42 6.39
CA HIS A 136 -7.22 -9.78 6.17
C HIS A 136 -5.92 -10.13 6.91
N ALA A 137 -5.18 -9.13 7.40
CA ALA A 137 -3.93 -9.36 8.12
C ALA A 137 -4.14 -9.86 9.56
N VAL A 138 -5.34 -9.70 10.11
CA VAL A 138 -5.65 -10.05 11.49
C VAL A 138 -6.99 -10.81 11.55
N PRO A 139 -7.15 -11.79 12.46
CA PRO A 139 -8.40 -12.56 12.58
C PRO A 139 -9.57 -11.72 13.11
N MET A 140 -9.28 -10.64 13.81
CA MET A 140 -10.24 -9.67 14.35
C MET A 140 -9.58 -8.28 14.40
N PRO A 141 -10.36 -7.19 14.36
CA PRO A 141 -9.80 -5.85 14.57
C PRO A 141 -9.07 -5.75 15.90
N VAL A 142 -7.87 -5.20 15.88
CA VAL A 142 -7.01 -5.09 17.07
C VAL A 142 -6.39 -3.69 17.14
N VAL A 143 -6.37 -3.14 18.35
CA VAL A 143 -5.60 -1.92 18.63
C VAL A 143 -4.18 -2.35 18.98
N ILE A 144 -3.22 -1.76 18.31
CA ILE A 144 -1.80 -1.99 18.54
C ILE A 144 -1.13 -0.71 19.05
N GLN A 145 -0.06 -0.88 19.81
CA GLN A 145 0.87 0.19 20.11
C GLN A 145 2.10 0.05 19.20
N THR A 146 2.39 1.09 18.44
CA THR A 146 3.55 1.12 17.57
C THR A 146 4.81 1.44 18.37
N ARG A 147 5.94 0.98 17.88
CA ARG A 147 7.24 1.32 18.47
C ARG A 147 7.61 2.77 18.16
N ALA A 148 8.42 3.36 19.02
CA ALA A 148 9.05 4.64 18.72
C ALA A 148 9.96 4.52 17.50
N TYR A 149 9.94 5.53 16.65
CA TYR A 149 10.78 5.62 15.46
C TYR A 149 12.09 6.34 15.82
N ASP A 150 13.03 5.60 16.41
CA ASP A 150 14.28 6.10 16.96
C ASP A 150 15.48 5.24 16.51
N LYS A 151 16.68 5.54 17.04
CA LYS A 151 17.89 4.78 16.76
C LYS A 151 17.79 3.31 17.15
N THR A 152 17.11 3.02 18.25
CA THR A 152 16.90 1.65 18.76
C THR A 152 16.11 0.81 17.78
N PHE A 153 15.06 1.41 17.19
CA PHE A 153 14.27 0.77 16.13
C PHE A 153 15.13 0.35 14.93
N TYR A 154 16.02 1.23 14.46
CA TYR A 154 16.91 0.92 13.33
C TYR A 154 17.95 -0.15 13.70
N GLN A 155 18.51 -0.09 14.90
CA GLN A 155 19.47 -1.08 15.38
C GLN A 155 18.86 -2.48 15.46
N GLU A 156 17.63 -2.59 15.98
CA GLU A 156 16.90 -3.86 16.08
C GLU A 156 16.48 -4.43 14.72
N LEU A 157 16.24 -3.58 13.72
CA LEU A 157 16.01 -4.03 12.34
C LEU A 157 17.30 -4.47 11.61
N GLY A 158 18.47 -4.40 12.29
CA GLY A 158 19.75 -4.74 11.68
C GLY A 158 20.27 -3.72 10.68
N TYR A 159 19.69 -2.51 10.65
CA TYR A 159 20.25 -1.38 9.89
C TYR A 159 21.43 -0.83 10.68
N LEU A 160 22.60 -1.42 10.45
CA LEU A 160 23.86 -0.87 10.89
C LEU A 160 24.23 0.30 9.95
N ASP A 161 24.65 1.41 10.55
CA ASP A 161 25.00 2.68 9.86
C ASP A 161 26.35 2.56 9.11
N SER A 162 26.60 1.46 8.41
CA SER A 162 27.83 1.18 7.70
C SER A 162 27.73 1.57 6.23
N GLN A 163 28.84 2.11 5.67
CA GLN A 163 28.96 2.38 4.24
C GLN A 163 28.70 1.12 3.38
N GLN A 164 28.98 -0.07 3.91
CA GLN A 164 28.74 -1.34 3.25
C GLN A 164 27.26 -1.65 3.05
N ASP A 165 26.39 -1.25 3.97
CA ASP A 165 24.96 -1.46 3.85
C ASP A 165 24.33 -0.51 2.83
N ARG A 166 24.84 0.73 2.73
CA ARG A 166 24.45 1.67 1.66
C ARG A 166 24.83 1.15 0.28
N ALA A 167 25.99 0.55 0.11
CA ALA A 167 26.41 -0.07 -1.15
C ALA A 167 25.52 -1.25 -1.54
N LYS A 168 25.13 -2.10 -0.58
CA LYS A 168 24.20 -3.21 -0.81
C LYS A 168 22.79 -2.73 -1.20
N ILE A 169 22.29 -1.67 -0.56
CA ILE A 169 21.00 -1.07 -0.88
C ILE A 169 21.02 -0.48 -2.30
N LEU A 170 22.09 0.25 -2.67
CA LEU A 170 22.27 0.80 -4.00
C LEU A 170 22.34 -0.29 -5.08
N ALA A 171 23.09 -1.35 -4.85
CA ALA A 171 23.19 -2.48 -5.76
C ALA A 171 21.83 -3.18 -5.96
N ARG A 172 21.04 -3.36 -4.89
CA ARG A 172 19.68 -3.88 -4.95
C ARG A 172 18.74 -2.95 -5.73
N ALA A 173 18.85 -1.64 -5.53
CA ALA A 173 18.05 -0.66 -6.25
C ALA A 173 18.36 -0.64 -7.75
N GLN A 174 19.64 -0.76 -8.12
CA GLN A 174 20.08 -0.87 -9.52
C GLN A 174 19.58 -2.17 -10.18
N SER A 175 19.67 -3.30 -9.48
CA SER A 175 19.12 -4.57 -9.96
C SER A 175 17.60 -4.50 -10.19
N ALA A 176 16.87 -3.86 -9.26
CA ALA A 176 15.43 -3.68 -9.37
C ALA A 176 15.03 -2.78 -10.56
N ARG A 177 15.85 -1.77 -10.90
CA ARG A 177 15.65 -0.94 -12.11
C ARG A 177 15.79 -1.76 -13.40
N GLY A 178 16.80 -2.62 -13.47
CA GLY A 178 16.96 -3.54 -14.60
C GLY A 178 15.78 -4.49 -14.77
N ASP A 179 15.21 -4.98 -13.66
CA ASP A 179 14.02 -5.85 -13.65
C ASP A 179 12.74 -5.13 -14.15
N LEU A 180 12.67 -3.82 -13.98
CA LEU A 180 11.54 -2.99 -14.40
C LEU A 180 11.67 -2.52 -15.86
N GLY A 181 12.85 -2.69 -16.48
CA GLY A 181 13.14 -2.20 -17.82
C GLY A 181 13.15 -0.65 -17.91
N LEU A 182 13.58 0.02 -16.81
CA LEU A 182 13.73 1.47 -16.69
C LEU A 182 15.19 1.87 -16.82
#